data_534f2308cf706937f5db21f3b6ceeca8
#
_entry.id   534f2308cf706937f5db21f3b6ceeca8
#
_cell.length_a   1.000
_cell.length_b   1.000
_cell.length_c   1.000
_cell.angle_alpha   90.00
_cell.angle_beta   90.00
_cell.angle_gamma   90.00
#
_symmetry.space_group_name_H-M   'P 1'
#
loop_
_entity.id
_entity.type
_entity.pdbx_description
1 polymer ?
#
loop_
_entity_poly.entity_id
_entity_poly.type
_entity_poly.pdbx_seq_one_letter_code
_entity_poly.pdbx_strand_id
1 'polypeptide(L)'
;MTLILCVDDRGGLSFNGRRQSQDRKVREDLLTMAAGGTLWMDGYSRRQFTEPEAAAIRVDRDPAARAAEGDGLCLLELQDPEAALERADRLVLYRWGRHYPADRRLDLPPAGWRLEGQTEFPGRSHDMITKEIYVK
;
A
#
# COMPACT_ATOMS: atom_id res chain seq x y z
N MET A 1 5.87 7.99 9.43
CA MET A 1 5.91 6.71 8.67
C MET A 1 5.22 6.89 7.34
N THR A 2 5.50 6.02 6.41
CA THR A 2 4.89 6.01 5.08
C THR A 2 3.81 4.94 5.03
N LEU A 3 2.59 5.34 4.72
CA LEU A 3 1.47 4.41 4.53
C LEU A 3 1.35 4.06 3.05
N ILE A 4 1.17 2.78 2.76
CA ILE A 4 1.05 2.28 1.39
C ILE A 4 -0.30 1.58 1.25
N LEU A 5 -1.07 1.99 0.24
CA LEU A 5 -2.37 1.42 -0.06
C LEU A 5 -2.45 1.10 -1.55
N CYS A 6 -3.17 0.03 -1.87
CA CYS A 6 -3.52 -0.31 -3.25
C CYS A 6 -5.01 -0.06 -3.44
N VAL A 7 -5.39 0.67 -4.49
CA VAL A 7 -6.77 1.09 -4.69
C VAL A 7 -7.21 0.90 -6.14
N ASP A 8 -8.51 0.67 -6.32
CA ASP A 8 -9.10 0.66 -7.66
C ASP A 8 -9.52 2.08 -8.09
N ASP A 9 -10.17 2.20 -9.23
CA ASP A 9 -10.55 3.49 -9.83
C ASP A 9 -11.56 4.28 -9.01
N ARG A 10 -12.22 3.66 -8.04
CA ARG A 10 -13.26 4.29 -7.20
C ARG A 10 -12.89 4.33 -5.73
N GLY A 11 -11.60 4.24 -5.41
CA GLY A 11 -11.15 4.25 -4.02
C GLY A 11 -11.40 2.96 -3.28
N GLY A 12 -11.70 1.86 -3.99
CA GLY A 12 -11.90 0.55 -3.40
C GLY A 12 -10.61 -0.01 -2.84
N LEU A 13 -10.68 -0.58 -1.63
CA LEU A 13 -9.53 -1.12 -0.91
C LEU A 13 -9.60 -2.63 -0.78
N SER A 14 -10.78 -3.16 -0.47
CA SER A 14 -10.97 -4.59 -0.25
C SER A 14 -12.42 -4.98 -0.51
N PHE A 15 -12.64 -6.29 -0.66
CA PHE A 15 -13.97 -6.85 -0.85
C PHE A 15 -14.05 -8.19 -0.14
N ASN A 16 -15.11 -8.37 0.65
CA ASN A 16 -15.43 -9.63 1.32
C ASN A 16 -14.26 -10.16 2.17
N GLY A 17 -13.56 -9.25 2.87
CA GLY A 17 -12.43 -9.60 3.72
C GLY A 17 -11.19 -10.05 2.96
N ARG A 18 -11.06 -9.65 1.70
CA ARG A 18 -9.92 -10.01 0.84
C ARG A 18 -9.43 -8.79 0.06
N ARG A 19 -8.13 -8.81 -0.32
CA ARG A 19 -7.62 -7.81 -1.25
C ARG A 19 -8.35 -7.89 -2.58
N GLN A 20 -8.49 -6.76 -3.25
CA GLN A 20 -9.14 -6.72 -4.57
C GLN A 20 -8.30 -7.39 -5.64
N SER A 21 -6.98 -7.20 -5.58
CA SER A 21 -6.06 -7.72 -6.58
C SER A 21 -4.65 -7.74 -6.04
N GLN A 22 -3.73 -8.29 -6.82
CA GLN A 22 -2.30 -8.24 -6.56
C GLN A 22 -1.56 -8.22 -7.88
N ASP A 23 -0.32 -7.74 -7.84
CA ASP A 23 0.51 -7.67 -9.04
C ASP A 23 1.97 -7.80 -8.64
N ARG A 24 2.68 -8.67 -9.34
CA ARG A 24 4.10 -8.90 -9.10
C ARG A 24 4.92 -7.62 -9.21
N LYS A 25 4.57 -6.74 -10.16
CA LYS A 25 5.30 -5.48 -10.36
C LYS A 25 5.11 -4.51 -9.21
N VAL A 26 3.93 -4.52 -8.58
CA VAL A 26 3.70 -3.74 -7.36
C VAL A 26 4.53 -4.30 -6.21
N ARG A 27 4.56 -5.63 -6.04
CA ARG A 27 5.39 -6.24 -4.99
C ARG A 27 6.87 -5.89 -5.18
N GLU A 28 7.38 -5.99 -6.41
CA GLU A 28 8.77 -5.65 -6.72
C GLU A 28 9.08 -4.18 -6.42
N ASP A 29 8.17 -3.28 -6.79
CA ASP A 29 8.34 -1.84 -6.52
C ASP A 29 8.35 -1.55 -5.02
N LEU A 30 7.44 -2.19 -4.26
CA LEU A 30 7.41 -2.08 -2.80
C LEU A 30 8.72 -2.53 -2.17
N LEU A 31 9.24 -3.67 -2.60
CA LEU A 31 10.50 -4.20 -2.05
C LEU A 31 11.68 -3.30 -2.39
N THR A 32 11.70 -2.74 -3.59
CA THR A 32 12.72 -1.78 -3.99
C THR A 32 12.65 -0.51 -3.13
N MET A 33 11.44 0.01 -2.92
CA MET A 33 11.24 1.21 -2.09
C MET A 33 11.66 0.96 -0.63
N ALA A 34 11.47 -0.26 -0.15
CA ALA A 34 11.80 -0.63 1.23
C ALA A 34 13.28 -0.95 1.45
N ALA A 35 14.08 -1.07 0.39
CA ALA A 35 15.49 -1.42 0.52
C ALA A 35 16.22 -0.41 1.40
N GLY A 36 16.92 -0.91 2.43
CA GLY A 36 17.63 -0.08 3.38
C GLY A 36 16.77 0.46 4.52
N GLY A 37 15.46 0.21 4.51
CA GLY A 37 14.53 0.60 5.56
C GLY A 37 13.77 -0.60 6.11
N THR A 38 12.62 -0.35 6.71
CA THR A 38 11.74 -1.41 7.22
C THR A 38 10.37 -1.33 6.55
N LEU A 39 9.84 -2.48 6.17
CA LEU A 39 8.49 -2.62 5.63
C LEU A 39 7.69 -3.53 6.55
N TRP A 40 6.60 -2.99 7.08
CA TRP A 40 5.72 -3.69 7.99
C TRP A 40 4.40 -4.04 7.32
N MET A 41 3.85 -5.18 7.64
CA MET A 41 2.51 -5.61 7.22
C MET A 41 2.01 -6.70 8.15
N ASP A 42 0.72 -7.04 8.05
CA ASP A 42 0.20 -8.17 8.81
C ASP A 42 0.49 -9.50 8.10
N GLY A 43 0.14 -10.61 8.76
CA GLY A 43 0.41 -11.95 8.23
C GLY A 43 -0.33 -12.25 6.94
N TYR A 44 -1.54 -11.70 6.80
CA TYR A 44 -2.31 -11.86 5.56
C TYR A 44 -1.59 -11.25 4.37
N SER A 45 -1.17 -10.00 4.50
CA SER A 45 -0.47 -9.29 3.42
C SER A 45 0.88 -9.92 3.12
N ARG A 46 1.60 -10.38 4.14
CA ARG A 46 2.91 -11.02 3.97
C ARG A 46 2.84 -12.25 3.07
N ARG A 47 1.78 -13.01 3.16
CA ARG A 47 1.66 -14.27 2.42
C ARG A 47 1.65 -14.12 0.89
N GLN A 48 1.34 -12.94 0.36
CA GLN A 48 1.38 -12.73 -1.09
C GLN A 48 2.82 -12.60 -1.64
N PHE A 49 3.79 -12.26 -0.78
CA PHE A 49 5.16 -12.00 -1.20
C PHE A 49 5.94 -13.31 -1.30
N THR A 50 6.43 -13.61 -2.50
CA THR A 50 7.20 -14.82 -2.79
C THR A 50 8.64 -14.51 -3.20
N GLU A 51 8.99 -13.24 -3.35
CA GLU A 51 10.31 -12.77 -3.76
C GLU A 51 11.33 -13.00 -2.64
N PRO A 52 12.62 -13.26 -2.98
CA PRO A 52 13.66 -13.47 -1.94
C PRO A 52 13.80 -12.29 -0.98
N GLU A 53 13.64 -11.05 -1.47
CA GLU A 53 13.75 -9.82 -0.69
C GLU A 53 12.65 -9.74 0.38
N ALA A 54 11.57 -10.51 0.24
CA ALA A 54 10.48 -10.56 1.19
C ALA A 54 10.91 -11.07 2.57
N ALA A 55 12.07 -11.75 2.66
CA ALA A 55 12.59 -12.20 3.95
C ALA A 55 12.84 -11.07 4.92
N ALA A 56 13.06 -9.85 4.43
CA ALA A 56 13.27 -8.66 5.27
C ALA A 56 11.99 -8.00 5.76
N ILE A 57 10.82 -8.40 5.24
CA ILE A 57 9.53 -7.85 5.65
C ILE A 57 9.27 -8.23 7.11
N ARG A 58 8.82 -7.25 7.89
CA ARG A 58 8.46 -7.46 9.29
C ARG A 58 6.95 -7.60 9.42
N VAL A 59 6.52 -8.53 10.24
CA VAL A 59 5.11 -8.89 10.40
C VAL A 59 4.66 -8.57 11.81
N ASP A 60 3.51 -7.88 11.92
CA ASP A 60 2.89 -7.59 13.20
C ASP A 60 1.37 -7.47 12.99
N ARG A 61 0.62 -7.67 14.07
CA ARG A 61 -0.84 -7.54 14.03
C ARG A 61 -1.28 -6.08 13.90
N ASP A 62 -0.44 -5.15 14.35
CA ASP A 62 -0.64 -3.71 14.20
C ASP A 62 0.58 -3.11 13.50
N PRO A 63 0.70 -3.33 12.16
CA PRO A 63 1.89 -2.92 11.43
C PRO A 63 2.05 -1.40 11.38
N ALA A 64 0.96 -0.65 11.39
CA ALA A 64 1.03 0.81 11.35
C ALA A 64 1.66 1.38 12.62
N ALA A 65 1.31 0.84 13.78
CA ALA A 65 1.91 1.26 15.05
C ALA A 65 3.41 0.98 15.05
N ARG A 66 3.82 -0.18 14.55
CA ARG A 66 5.24 -0.55 14.49
C ARG A 66 6.01 0.34 13.52
N ALA A 67 5.45 0.59 12.34
CA ALA A 67 6.08 1.46 11.36
C ALA A 67 6.25 2.89 11.90
N ALA A 68 5.28 3.38 12.67
CA ALA A 68 5.32 4.72 13.24
C ALA A 68 6.43 4.90 14.28
N GLU A 69 6.84 3.82 14.98
CA GLU A 69 7.90 3.88 15.98
C GLU A 69 9.26 4.20 15.36
N GLY A 70 9.53 3.76 14.12
CA GLY A 70 10.84 3.86 13.50
C GLY A 70 10.85 4.50 12.13
N ASP A 71 9.87 5.30 11.80
CA ASP A 71 9.73 5.94 10.48
C ASP A 71 9.77 4.92 9.33
N GLY A 72 9.13 3.79 9.53
CA GLY A 72 9.08 2.72 8.54
C GLY A 72 7.97 2.88 7.52
N LEU A 73 7.90 1.89 6.62
CA LEU A 73 6.82 1.76 5.65
C LEU A 73 5.80 0.74 6.15
N CYS A 74 4.53 0.97 5.86
CA CYS A 74 3.45 0.06 6.26
C CYS A 74 2.50 -0.16 5.09
N LEU A 75 2.33 -1.42 4.69
CA LEU A 75 1.30 -1.82 3.72
C LEU A 75 0.07 -2.28 4.49
N LEU A 76 -1.07 -1.65 4.22
CA LEU A 76 -2.37 -2.08 4.74
C LEU A 76 -3.27 -2.51 3.60
N GLU A 77 -3.95 -3.65 3.76
CA GLU A 77 -4.90 -4.16 2.78
C GLU A 77 -6.31 -4.34 3.35
N LEU A 78 -6.44 -4.99 4.49
CA LEU A 78 -7.74 -5.29 5.08
C LEU A 78 -8.08 -4.43 6.32
N GLN A 79 -7.07 -3.85 6.94
CA GLN A 79 -7.27 -3.02 8.13
C GLN A 79 -7.73 -1.62 7.71
N ASP A 80 -8.49 -0.96 8.60
CA ASP A 80 -8.95 0.40 8.37
C ASP A 80 -7.75 1.35 8.31
N PRO A 81 -7.56 2.08 7.20
CA PRO A 81 -6.41 2.95 7.05
C PRO A 81 -6.55 4.32 7.74
N GLU A 82 -7.72 4.69 8.25
CA GLU A 82 -7.96 6.04 8.74
C GLU A 82 -7.03 6.44 9.89
N ALA A 83 -6.88 5.56 10.89
CA ALA A 83 -5.96 5.85 12.00
C ALA A 83 -4.50 5.90 11.54
N ALA A 84 -4.13 5.05 10.59
CA ALA A 84 -2.78 5.06 10.04
C ALA A 84 -2.51 6.34 9.24
N LEU A 85 -3.51 6.85 8.52
CA LEU A 85 -3.38 8.11 7.78
C LEU A 85 -3.09 9.28 8.70
N GLU A 86 -3.66 9.30 9.90
CA GLU A 86 -3.39 10.35 10.87
C GLU A 86 -1.92 10.35 11.33
N ARG A 87 -1.31 9.18 11.42
CA ARG A 87 0.09 9.01 11.86
C ARG A 87 1.09 9.18 10.73
N ALA A 88 0.65 9.00 9.48
CA ALA A 88 1.55 9.03 8.33
C ALA A 88 1.89 10.46 7.95
N ASP A 89 3.13 10.66 7.51
CA ASP A 89 3.58 11.90 6.90
C ASP A 89 3.75 11.76 5.39
N ARG A 90 3.71 10.52 4.88
CA ARG A 90 3.79 10.19 3.46
C ARG A 90 2.79 9.08 3.15
N LEU A 91 2.14 9.20 1.99
CA LEU A 91 1.16 8.22 1.50
C LEU A 91 1.56 7.80 0.10
N VAL A 92 1.67 6.50 -0.13
CA VAL A 92 1.91 5.93 -1.45
C VAL A 92 0.66 5.16 -1.88
N LEU A 93 0.10 5.53 -3.02
CA LEU A 93 -1.03 4.84 -3.61
C LEU A 93 -0.58 4.12 -4.87
N TYR A 94 -0.87 2.82 -4.94
CA TYR A 94 -0.81 2.07 -6.18
C TYR A 94 -2.22 1.93 -6.71
N ARG A 95 -2.49 2.51 -7.88
CA ARG A 95 -3.79 2.43 -8.52
C ARG A 95 -3.78 1.34 -9.57
N TRP A 96 -4.73 0.41 -9.46
CA TRP A 96 -4.80 -0.75 -10.35
C TRP A 96 -5.12 -0.41 -11.80
N GLY A 97 -5.74 0.75 -12.05
CA GLY A 97 -6.23 1.11 -13.38
C GLY A 97 -7.45 0.28 -13.79
N ARG A 98 -8.18 -0.24 -12.83
CA ARG A 98 -9.37 -1.06 -13.02
C ARG A 98 -10.38 -0.77 -11.94
N HIS A 99 -11.62 -1.18 -12.21
CA HIS A 99 -12.70 -1.17 -11.23
C HIS A 99 -12.93 -2.60 -10.74
N TYR A 100 -12.95 -2.76 -9.42
CA TYR A 100 -13.22 -4.04 -8.77
C TYR A 100 -14.40 -3.91 -7.80
N PRO A 101 -15.09 -5.02 -7.47
CA PRO A 101 -16.03 -4.98 -6.36
C PRO A 101 -15.31 -4.55 -5.07
N ALA A 102 -15.98 -3.73 -4.26
CA ALA A 102 -15.43 -3.27 -3.00
C ALA A 102 -16.56 -3.04 -2.00
N ASP A 103 -16.31 -3.41 -0.74
CA ASP A 103 -17.16 -3.07 0.39
C ASP A 103 -16.42 -2.19 1.40
N ARG A 104 -15.14 -1.90 1.15
CA ARG A 104 -14.37 -0.89 1.87
C ARG A 104 -13.80 0.08 0.83
N ARG A 105 -14.19 1.34 0.96
CA ARG A 105 -13.75 2.42 0.06
C ARG A 105 -13.32 3.63 0.88
N LEU A 106 -12.44 4.43 0.30
CA LEU A 106 -12.01 5.68 0.91
C LEU A 106 -11.67 6.68 -0.20
N ASP A 107 -12.07 7.94 -0.02
CA ASP A 107 -11.65 9.01 -0.92
C ASP A 107 -10.16 9.32 -0.67
N LEU A 108 -9.33 9.05 -1.68
CA LEU A 108 -7.88 9.18 -1.57
C LEU A 108 -7.33 10.05 -2.69
N PRO A 109 -6.47 11.01 -2.37
CA PRO A 109 -5.95 11.31 -1.04
C PRO A 109 -6.96 12.09 -0.20
N PRO A 110 -6.86 12.02 1.14
CA PRO A 110 -7.67 12.87 2.01
C PRO A 110 -7.29 14.33 1.85
N ALA A 111 -8.17 15.23 2.32
CA ALA A 111 -7.88 16.66 2.33
C ALA A 111 -6.59 16.94 3.12
N GLY A 112 -5.83 17.91 2.63
CA GLY A 112 -4.56 18.31 3.27
C GLY A 112 -3.33 17.58 2.77
N TRP A 113 -3.49 16.58 1.92
CA TRP A 113 -2.37 15.88 1.29
C TRP A 113 -2.05 16.49 -0.07
N ARG A 114 -0.77 16.56 -0.41
CA ARG A 114 -0.26 17.17 -1.64
C ARG A 114 0.51 16.15 -2.46
N LEU A 115 0.22 16.05 -3.74
CA LEU A 115 0.94 15.16 -4.65
C LEU A 115 2.38 15.62 -4.81
N GLU A 116 3.34 14.76 -4.47
CA GLU A 116 4.76 15.00 -4.61
C GLU A 116 5.35 14.34 -5.85
N GLY A 117 4.84 13.18 -6.23
CA GLY A 117 5.34 12.46 -7.40
C GLY A 117 4.33 11.47 -7.94
N GLN A 118 4.48 11.16 -9.22
CA GLN A 118 3.63 10.19 -9.90
C GLN A 118 4.44 9.49 -10.97
N THR A 119 4.30 8.17 -11.03
CA THR A 119 4.91 7.35 -12.08
C THR A 119 3.91 6.31 -12.54
N GLU A 120 4.07 5.86 -13.77
CA GLU A 120 3.28 4.76 -14.33
C GLU A 120 4.23 3.66 -14.79
N PHE A 121 3.82 2.42 -14.62
CA PHE A 121 4.57 1.27 -15.10
C PHE A 121 3.62 0.15 -15.49
N PRO A 122 3.98 -0.66 -16.49
CA PRO A 122 3.14 -1.81 -16.85
C PRO A 122 3.18 -2.86 -15.74
N GLY A 123 1.99 -3.35 -15.37
CA GLY A 123 1.87 -4.43 -14.41
C GLY A 123 2.13 -5.78 -15.07
N ARG A 124 2.17 -6.82 -14.26
CA ARG A 124 2.20 -8.21 -14.74
C ARG A 124 0.79 -8.67 -15.10
N SER A 125 -0.17 -8.39 -14.21
CA SER A 125 -1.58 -8.79 -14.35
C SER A 125 -2.49 -7.61 -14.69
N HIS A 126 -1.94 -6.41 -14.77
CA HIS A 126 -2.64 -5.16 -15.06
C HIS A 126 -1.92 -4.45 -16.18
N ASP A 127 -2.66 -3.77 -17.05
CA ASP A 127 -2.06 -3.08 -18.19
C ASP A 127 -1.14 -1.96 -17.75
N MET A 128 -1.61 -1.12 -16.83
CA MET A 128 -0.83 0.01 -16.33
C MET A 128 -1.16 0.26 -14.86
N ILE A 129 -0.11 0.34 -14.04
CA ILE A 129 -0.20 0.70 -12.63
C ILE A 129 0.25 2.15 -12.49
N THR A 130 -0.51 2.95 -11.75
CA THR A 130 -0.11 4.31 -11.42
C THR A 130 0.31 4.36 -9.96
N LYS A 131 1.54 4.83 -9.71
CA LYS A 131 2.06 5.04 -8.36
C LYS A 131 2.05 6.53 -8.06
N GLU A 132 1.37 6.92 -7.00
CA GLU A 132 1.30 8.31 -6.57
C GLU A 132 1.88 8.43 -5.17
N ILE A 133 2.67 9.47 -4.94
CA ILE A 133 3.29 9.76 -3.65
C ILE A 133 2.77 11.10 -3.17
N TYR A 134 2.20 11.10 -1.98
CA TYR A 134 1.63 12.29 -1.34
C TYR A 134 2.36 12.60 -0.03
N VAL A 135 2.40 13.87 0.30
CA VAL A 135 2.90 14.38 1.60
C VAL A 135 1.87 15.32 2.21
N LYS A 136 1.88 15.42 3.52
CA LYS A 136 1.04 16.36 4.25
C LYS A 136 1.53 17.80 4.12
#